data_884b30df1bd6600d75ac26d7a3d30dfc
#
_entry.id   884b30df1bd6600d75ac26d7a3d30dfc
#
_cell.length_a   1.000
_cell.length_b   1.000
_cell.length_c   1.000
_cell.angle_alpha   90.00
_cell.angle_beta   90.00
_cell.angle_gamma   90.00
#
_symmetry.space_group_name_H-M   'P 1'
#
loop_
_entity.id
_entity.type
_entity.pdbx_description
1 polymer ?
#
loop_
_entity_poly.entity_id
_entity_poly.type
_entity_poly.pdbx_seq_one_letter_code
_entity_poly.pdbx_strand_id
1 'polypeptide(L)'
;QRQMCKETDRDSRRPIADKQLIADLLPTTIDYRWNVSNKLAANFYRNNGITEIQPAFEVKPPSVKHVMTCKYCIRYALNACKKEHKPNPALWKEPLILKTANGNTFQLEFNCKQCEMNIYAQ
;
A
#
# COMPACT_ATOMS: atom_id res chain seq x y z
N GLN A 1 32.16 12.37 18.69
CA GLN A 1 31.37 13.50 18.12
C GLN A 1 30.24 12.91 17.29
N ARG A 2 29.02 13.02 17.79
CA ARG A 2 27.82 12.74 17.00
C ARG A 2 27.72 13.81 15.90
N GLN A 3 27.90 13.40 14.66
CA GLN A 3 27.47 14.21 13.52
C GLN A 3 25.95 14.28 13.57
N MET A 4 25.45 15.41 14.04
CA MET A 4 24.05 15.79 13.86
C MET A 4 23.82 15.93 12.34
N CYS A 5 22.88 15.17 11.80
CA CYS A 5 22.38 15.43 10.47
C CYS A 5 21.91 16.90 10.43
N LYS A 6 22.64 17.73 9.69
CA LYS A 6 22.16 19.07 9.34
C LYS A 6 20.94 18.84 8.44
N GLU A 7 19.77 19.08 8.98
CA GLU A 7 18.62 19.37 8.14
C GLU A 7 19.01 20.56 7.27
N THR A 8 19.29 20.29 6.02
CA THR A 8 19.42 21.36 5.03
C THR A 8 18.03 21.94 4.90
N ASP A 9 17.85 23.11 5.47
CA ASP A 9 16.71 23.98 5.27
C ASP A 9 16.62 24.25 3.76
N ARG A 10 15.90 23.36 3.05
CA ARG A 10 15.66 23.51 1.63
C ARG A 10 14.64 24.63 1.49
N ASP A 11 15.17 25.77 1.11
CA ASP A 11 14.49 26.97 0.67
C ASP A 11 13.01 26.73 0.35
N SER A 12 12.14 27.24 1.21
CA SER A 12 10.69 27.22 1.11
C SER A 12 10.13 28.01 -0.10
N ARG A 13 10.99 28.42 -1.02
CA ARG A 13 10.67 29.22 -2.22
C ARG A 13 10.72 28.46 -3.52
N ARG A 14 10.62 27.12 -3.52
CA ARG A 14 10.31 26.44 -4.79
C ARG A 14 8.88 26.84 -5.17
N PRO A 15 8.67 27.39 -6.37
CA PRO A 15 7.32 27.64 -6.84
C PRO A 15 6.55 26.35 -6.74
N ILE A 16 5.38 26.40 -6.11
CA ILE A 16 4.41 25.31 -6.11
C ILE A 16 4.28 24.90 -7.57
N ALA A 17 4.69 23.68 -7.88
CA ALA A 17 4.63 23.14 -9.23
C ALA A 17 3.25 23.51 -9.81
N ASP A 18 3.25 24.00 -11.05
CA ASP A 18 2.05 24.47 -11.73
C ASP A 18 0.86 23.56 -11.39
N LYS A 19 -0.25 24.16 -10.93
CA LYS A 19 -1.47 23.43 -10.57
C LYS A 19 -1.90 22.48 -11.68
N GLN A 20 -1.64 22.85 -12.92
CA GLN A 20 -1.91 22.05 -14.10
C GLN A 20 -1.08 20.77 -14.13
N LEU A 21 0.22 20.87 -13.80
CA LEU A 21 1.13 19.71 -13.78
C LEU A 21 0.74 18.68 -12.70
N ILE A 22 0.23 19.15 -11.57
CA ILE A 22 -0.24 18.27 -10.49
C ILE A 22 -1.55 17.59 -10.89
N ALA A 23 -2.47 18.32 -11.50
CA ALA A 23 -3.76 17.79 -11.94
C ALA A 23 -3.58 16.70 -13.01
N ASP A 24 -2.63 16.84 -13.93
CA ASP A 24 -2.35 15.87 -14.99
C ASP A 24 -1.70 14.57 -14.47
N LEU A 25 -1.08 14.63 -13.30
CA LEU A 25 -0.43 13.47 -12.65
C LEU A 25 -1.34 12.72 -11.68
N LEU A 26 -2.44 13.32 -11.24
CA LEU A 26 -3.34 12.72 -10.26
C LEU A 26 -4.44 11.90 -10.95
N PRO A 27 -4.78 10.72 -10.42
CA PRO A 27 -5.93 9.97 -10.91
C PRO A 27 -7.23 10.70 -10.58
N THR A 28 -8.30 10.45 -11.32
CA THR A 28 -9.63 11.02 -11.05
C THR A 28 -10.28 10.49 -9.78
N THR A 29 -9.87 9.29 -9.36
CA THR A 29 -10.38 8.61 -8.16
C THR A 29 -9.24 8.14 -7.28
N ILE A 30 -9.35 8.32 -5.97
CA ILE A 30 -8.36 7.85 -5.00
C ILE A 30 -9.01 6.98 -3.94
N ASP A 31 -8.31 5.91 -3.58
CA ASP A 31 -8.76 4.96 -2.58
C ASP A 31 -8.19 5.27 -1.17
N TYR A 32 -8.57 4.46 -0.19
CA TYR A 32 -8.17 4.61 1.21
C TYR A 32 -6.65 4.60 1.44
N ARG A 33 -5.84 4.07 0.51
CA ARG A 33 -4.37 4.03 0.61
C ARG A 33 -3.72 5.40 0.47
N TRP A 34 -4.47 6.39 -0.02
CA TRP A 34 -4.03 7.78 -0.08
C TRP A 34 -4.16 8.52 1.25
N ASN A 35 -4.64 7.83 2.29
CA ASN A 35 -4.68 8.33 3.68
C ASN A 35 -5.41 9.65 3.86
N VAL A 36 -6.54 9.85 3.18
CA VAL A 36 -7.34 11.06 3.32
C VAL A 36 -8.19 10.97 4.58
N SER A 37 -7.65 11.46 5.69
CA SER A 37 -8.25 11.33 7.02
C SER A 37 -9.00 12.57 7.50
N ASN A 38 -8.87 13.73 6.82
CA ASN A 38 -9.49 14.98 7.25
C ASN A 38 -10.02 15.81 6.10
N LYS A 39 -10.86 16.81 6.44
CA LYS A 39 -11.52 17.68 5.45
C LYS A 39 -10.54 18.54 4.64
N LEU A 40 -9.42 18.97 5.24
CA LEU A 40 -8.44 19.80 4.55
C LEU A 40 -7.73 18.99 3.45
N ALA A 41 -7.30 17.76 3.75
CA ALA A 41 -6.74 16.87 2.77
C ALA A 41 -7.75 16.55 1.65
N ALA A 42 -9.00 16.25 2.00
CA ALA A 42 -10.05 16.01 1.01
C ALA A 42 -10.28 17.22 0.10
N ASN A 43 -10.30 18.42 0.64
CA ASN A 43 -10.46 19.65 -0.14
C ASN A 43 -9.26 19.90 -1.05
N PHE A 44 -8.04 19.64 -0.57
CA PHE A 44 -6.83 19.73 -1.41
C PHE A 44 -6.96 18.86 -2.65
N TYR A 45 -7.32 17.59 -2.49
CA TYR A 45 -7.46 16.68 -3.61
C TYR A 45 -8.61 17.06 -4.56
N ARG A 46 -9.77 17.49 -4.02
CA ARG A 46 -10.88 17.98 -4.85
C ARG A 46 -10.50 19.20 -5.67
N ASN A 47 -9.77 20.14 -5.07
CA ASN A 47 -9.30 21.36 -5.76
C ASN A 47 -8.26 21.05 -6.87
N ASN A 48 -7.67 19.86 -6.85
CA ASN A 48 -6.75 19.37 -7.87
C ASN A 48 -7.39 18.35 -8.84
N GLY A 49 -8.72 18.30 -8.93
CA GLY A 49 -9.45 17.56 -9.95
C GLY A 49 -9.86 16.15 -9.59
N ILE A 50 -9.66 15.70 -8.34
CA ILE A 50 -10.12 14.39 -7.90
C ILE A 50 -11.59 14.44 -7.56
N THR A 51 -12.41 13.63 -8.24
CA THR A 51 -13.87 13.59 -8.08
C THR A 51 -14.31 12.64 -7.00
N GLU A 52 -13.65 11.48 -6.87
CA GLU A 52 -13.98 10.47 -5.89
C GLU A 52 -12.84 10.24 -4.90
N ILE A 53 -13.15 10.37 -3.62
CA ILE A 53 -12.19 10.22 -2.53
C ILE A 53 -12.74 9.23 -1.53
N GLN A 54 -12.09 8.06 -1.43
CA GLN A 54 -12.35 7.17 -0.32
C GLN A 54 -11.58 7.66 0.92
N PRO A 55 -12.24 7.74 2.08
CA PRO A 55 -11.56 8.14 3.31
C PRO A 55 -10.52 7.11 3.73
N ALA A 56 -9.54 7.56 4.53
CA ALA A 56 -8.52 6.70 5.10
C ALA A 56 -9.12 5.50 5.85
N PHE A 57 -8.34 4.41 5.93
CA PHE A 57 -8.77 3.17 6.57
C PHE A 57 -9.27 3.37 8.02
N GLU A 58 -8.63 4.26 8.78
CA GLU A 58 -8.98 4.57 10.16
C GLU A 58 -10.32 5.30 10.28
N VAL A 59 -10.70 6.05 9.24
CA VAL A 59 -11.97 6.80 9.21
C VAL A 59 -13.13 5.91 8.80
N LYS A 60 -12.92 5.11 7.74
CA LYS A 60 -13.93 4.18 7.24
C LYS A 60 -13.23 2.96 6.61
N PRO A 61 -13.13 1.84 7.33
CA PRO A 61 -12.54 0.62 6.79
C PRO A 61 -13.27 0.17 5.52
N PRO A 62 -12.56 -0.16 4.44
CA PRO A 62 -13.17 -0.71 3.23
C PRO A 62 -13.63 -2.15 3.46
N SER A 63 -14.51 -2.64 2.59
CA SER A 63 -14.98 -4.03 2.61
C SER A 63 -13.84 -5.02 2.35
N VAL A 64 -12.91 -4.68 1.46
CA VAL A 64 -11.68 -5.44 1.20
C VAL A 64 -10.53 -4.76 1.92
N LYS A 65 -10.05 -5.39 2.98
CA LYS A 65 -9.04 -4.80 3.87
C LYS A 65 -7.64 -5.20 3.43
N HIS A 66 -7.17 -4.63 2.32
CA HIS A 66 -5.77 -4.75 1.91
C HIS A 66 -4.88 -3.98 2.88
N VAL A 67 -4.04 -4.69 3.62
CA VAL A 67 -3.23 -4.12 4.71
C VAL A 67 -1.83 -3.76 4.21
N MET A 68 -1.22 -4.64 3.42
CA MET A 68 0.18 -4.49 3.01
C MET A 68 0.47 -5.22 1.71
N THR A 69 1.34 -4.64 0.89
CA THR A 69 2.04 -5.32 -0.21
C THR A 69 3.50 -5.50 0.17
N CYS A 70 4.01 -6.71 0.05
CA CYS A 70 5.36 -7.07 0.45
C CYS A 70 6.13 -7.68 -0.74
N LYS A 71 7.38 -7.26 -0.93
CA LYS A 71 8.29 -7.89 -1.91
C LYS A 71 8.88 -9.22 -1.39
N TYR A 72 8.88 -9.42 -0.07
CA TYR A 72 9.24 -10.69 0.52
C TYR A 72 8.12 -11.71 0.29
N CYS A 73 8.44 -12.80 -0.38
CA CYS A 73 7.48 -13.84 -0.70
C CYS A 73 7.74 -15.08 0.17
N ILE A 74 6.78 -15.43 1.03
CA ILE A 74 6.91 -16.61 1.90
C ILE A 74 7.05 -17.91 1.11
N ARG A 75 6.44 -18.02 -0.08
CA ARG A 75 6.60 -19.18 -0.95
C ARG A 75 8.04 -19.33 -1.43
N TYR A 76 8.68 -18.23 -1.79
CA TYR A 76 10.08 -18.25 -2.19
C TYR A 76 10.97 -18.69 -1.03
N ALA A 77 10.77 -18.11 0.16
CA ALA A 77 11.53 -18.43 1.36
C ALA A 77 11.42 -19.92 1.77
N LEU A 78 10.31 -20.55 1.46
CA LEU A 78 10.04 -21.95 1.78
C LEU A 78 10.21 -22.90 0.57
N ASN A 79 10.94 -22.49 -0.46
CA ASN A 79 11.21 -23.27 -1.68
C ASN A 79 9.94 -23.75 -2.42
N ALA A 80 8.85 -22.97 -2.32
CA ALA A 80 7.56 -23.27 -2.94
C ALA A 80 7.16 -22.26 -4.02
N CYS A 81 8.12 -21.49 -4.54
CA CYS A 81 7.90 -20.53 -5.61
C CYS A 81 7.52 -21.23 -6.90
N LYS A 82 6.36 -20.88 -7.48
CA LYS A 82 5.87 -21.49 -8.72
C LYS A 82 6.74 -21.19 -9.95
N LYS A 83 7.55 -20.13 -9.91
CA LYS A 83 8.44 -19.76 -11.02
C LYS A 83 9.76 -20.52 -11.00
N GLU A 84 10.34 -20.73 -9.81
CA GLU A 84 11.68 -21.28 -9.66
C GLU A 84 11.69 -22.74 -9.18
N HIS A 85 10.62 -23.14 -8.49
CA HIS A 85 10.52 -24.48 -7.92
C HIS A 85 9.19 -25.10 -8.31
N LYS A 86 9.16 -26.45 -8.41
CA LYS A 86 7.91 -27.19 -8.54
C LYS A 86 7.39 -27.52 -7.14
N PRO A 87 6.52 -26.69 -6.56
CA PRO A 87 6.02 -26.92 -5.21
C PRO A 87 5.21 -28.21 -5.16
N ASN A 88 5.34 -28.95 -4.06
CA ASN A 88 4.45 -30.07 -3.80
C ASN A 88 3.03 -29.51 -3.53
N PRO A 89 2.05 -29.76 -4.41
CA PRO A 89 0.70 -29.20 -4.28
C PRO A 89 -0.02 -29.66 -3.01
N ALA A 90 0.40 -30.77 -2.42
CA ALA A 90 -0.19 -31.29 -1.17
C ALA A 90 0.13 -30.41 0.06
N LEU A 91 1.26 -29.69 0.03
CA LEU A 91 1.71 -28.85 1.14
C LEU A 91 1.19 -27.42 1.07
N TRP A 92 0.72 -26.98 -0.11
CA TRP A 92 0.41 -25.57 -0.38
C TRP A 92 -1.02 -25.40 -0.88
N LYS A 93 -1.98 -25.59 0.04
CA LYS A 93 -3.39 -25.31 -0.26
C LYS A 93 -3.65 -23.81 -0.19
N GLU A 94 -4.21 -23.23 -1.24
CA GLU A 94 -4.68 -21.85 -1.26
C GLU A 94 -6.15 -21.77 -0.78
N PRO A 95 -6.54 -20.66 -0.12
CA PRO A 95 -5.72 -19.51 0.28
C PRO A 95 -4.82 -19.83 1.49
N LEU A 96 -3.60 -19.25 1.51
CA LEU A 96 -2.75 -19.31 2.68
C LEU A 96 -3.22 -18.27 3.71
N ILE A 97 -3.30 -18.69 4.95
CA ILE A 97 -3.72 -17.83 6.07
C ILE A 97 -2.55 -17.66 7.05
N LEU A 98 -2.19 -16.41 7.28
CA LEU A 98 -1.26 -16.03 8.34
C LEU A 98 -2.06 -15.81 9.63
N LYS A 99 -1.65 -16.46 10.71
CA LYS A 99 -2.21 -16.23 12.05
C LYS A 99 -1.16 -15.57 12.93
N THR A 100 -1.53 -14.49 13.61
CA THR A 100 -0.67 -13.84 14.58
C THR A 100 -0.88 -14.44 15.97
N ALA A 101 0.07 -14.20 16.89
CA ALA A 101 -0.03 -14.63 18.27
C ALA A 101 -1.29 -14.10 18.99
N ASN A 102 -1.77 -12.93 18.58
CA ASN A 102 -2.98 -12.29 19.11
C ASN A 102 -4.29 -12.83 18.51
N GLY A 103 -4.23 -13.87 17.68
CA GLY A 103 -5.39 -14.50 17.08
C GLY A 103 -5.91 -13.84 15.80
N ASN A 104 -5.33 -12.72 15.35
CA ASN A 104 -5.72 -12.09 14.08
C ASN A 104 -5.35 -12.99 12.91
N THR A 105 -6.21 -12.99 11.89
CA THR A 105 -6.03 -13.77 10.66
C THR A 105 -5.91 -12.88 9.45
N PHE A 106 -4.99 -13.25 8.57
CA PHE A 106 -4.72 -12.53 7.34
C PHE A 106 -4.65 -13.50 6.19
N GLN A 107 -5.34 -13.19 5.11
CA GLN A 107 -5.25 -13.95 3.87
C GLN A 107 -4.08 -13.44 3.03
N LEU A 108 -3.30 -14.36 2.49
CA LEU A 108 -2.19 -14.05 1.60
C LEU A 108 -2.57 -14.31 0.15
N GLU A 109 -2.31 -13.33 -0.70
CA GLU A 109 -2.46 -13.42 -2.14
C GLU A 109 -1.11 -13.18 -2.83
N PHE A 110 -0.77 -14.02 -3.81
CA PHE A 110 0.54 -13.98 -4.47
C PHE A 110 0.43 -13.47 -5.90
N ASN A 111 0.91 -12.25 -6.14
CA ASN A 111 1.09 -11.71 -7.48
C ASN A 111 2.45 -12.16 -8.04
N CYS A 112 2.48 -13.39 -8.59
CA CYS A 112 3.72 -13.97 -9.11
C CYS A 112 4.28 -13.22 -10.32
N LYS A 113 3.49 -12.41 -11.04
CA LYS A 113 3.99 -11.61 -12.18
C LYS A 113 4.93 -10.51 -11.69
N GLN A 114 4.57 -9.83 -10.62
CA GLN A 114 5.32 -8.72 -10.04
C GLN A 114 6.22 -9.14 -8.87
N CYS A 115 6.22 -10.43 -8.51
CA CYS A 115 6.90 -10.96 -7.32
C CYS A 115 6.52 -10.20 -6.05
N GLU A 116 5.20 -10.10 -5.81
CA GLU A 116 4.60 -9.42 -4.66
C GLU A 116 3.67 -10.36 -3.91
N MET A 117 3.57 -10.13 -2.61
CA MET A 117 2.63 -10.80 -1.73
C MET A 117 1.73 -9.74 -1.10
N ASN A 118 0.43 -9.83 -1.36
CA ASN A 118 -0.58 -8.95 -0.78
C ASN A 118 -1.18 -9.61 0.46
N ILE A 119 -1.41 -8.82 1.49
CA ILE A 119 -1.91 -9.26 2.79
C ILE A 119 -3.24 -8.56 3.04
N TYR A 120 -4.27 -9.36 3.31
CA TYR A 120 -5.63 -8.88 3.57
C TYR A 120 -6.07 -9.29 4.97
N ALA A 121 -6.60 -8.36 5.76
CA ALA A 121 -7.23 -8.69 7.05
C ALA A 121 -8.59 -9.35 6.81
N GLN A 122 -8.88 -10.38 7.60
CA GLN A 122 -10.16 -11.07 7.62
C GLN A 122 -11.06 -10.56 8.75
#